data_2e19b48087533f9a15d82f2e9a9633d3
#
_entry.id   2e19b48087533f9a15d82f2e9a9633d3
#
_cell.length_a   1.000
_cell.length_b   1.000
_cell.length_c   1.000
_cell.angle_alpha   90.00
_cell.angle_beta   90.00
_cell.angle_gamma   90.00
#
_symmetry.space_group_name_H-M   'P 1'
#
loop_
_entity.id
_entity.type
_entity.pdbx_description
1 polymer ?
#
loop_
_entity_poly.entity_id
_entity_poly.type
_entity_poly.pdbx_seq_one_letter_code
_entity_poly.pdbx_strand_id
1 'polypeptide(L)'
;MKTVMEMILRLQSTSGSNDKKNILEEYKDNESVKKYLVYVYDEVNYVYGKSSLPKNLVSESEELIDIDDGEESFYKLITDMSNRVIIGKEADKEINSFIIQNHPFYQNLLLYVLKRDIKASVGAKLINKVISKLILIWPYQRCESESFMKKRIVYETDGDKHGAMAQSKADGSFLNTVISPKYDDVSCTTRYGRQSEVNQFLNSLSLIVELMNFEQPMVIHGELLIKNHDGTIMDRAKGNGQINKFNKRTSTWKELNNKLDNAKTPKAREKIEAEMKQAQSEWNYIYKNIVYEVWDILPEDEWQNLECSQSTIERWVVISTAVSQYNKYIEEFSQENYNCELRLIDNKIVYSNEEAMEFYQDQLDKGLEGMVIKNLGATWEHDTNRQGIIKLKDFKENDFIITGYDMADEDSTFVGGIGSLIMESAEGTIKVNVSGMKRHERGLERVDLDDSSKGLQVIENFDFDQFTGKVAAVKYNEMSCNKQGEYSLFLPNVLEIRDASDKSFPDDFTKIKKTAKFKG
;
A
#
# COMPACT_ATOMS: atom_id res chain seq x y z
N MET A 1 14.05 29.05 -0.57
CA MET A 1 13.65 28.06 0.49
C MET A 1 13.27 28.69 1.84
N LYS A 2 13.67 29.95 2.15
CA LYS A 2 13.27 30.64 3.40
C LYS A 2 11.75 30.67 3.61
N THR A 3 10.99 31.02 2.58
CA THR A 3 9.52 31.05 2.62
C THR A 3 8.90 29.68 2.87
N VAL A 4 9.47 28.60 2.32
CA VAL A 4 9.04 27.21 2.57
C VAL A 4 9.27 26.85 4.04
N MET A 5 10.45 27.18 4.58
CA MET A 5 10.76 26.95 5.99
C MET A 5 9.80 27.70 6.92
N GLU A 6 9.54 28.97 6.66
CA GLU A 6 8.60 29.79 7.44
C GLU A 6 7.19 29.20 7.45
N MET A 7 6.66 28.84 6.27
CA MET A 7 5.36 28.20 6.17
C MET A 7 5.30 26.91 7.00
N ILE A 8 6.30 26.03 6.88
CA ILE A 8 6.32 24.76 7.62
C ILE A 8 6.31 25.00 9.12
N LEU A 9 7.15 25.88 9.64
CA LEU A 9 7.24 26.19 11.07
C LEU A 9 5.90 26.76 11.60
N ARG A 10 5.24 27.63 10.84
CA ARG A 10 3.92 28.16 11.19
C ARG A 10 2.84 27.06 11.22
N LEU A 11 2.85 26.16 10.23
CA LEU A 11 1.93 25.03 10.18
C LEU A 11 2.15 24.05 11.34
N GLN A 12 3.39 23.79 11.71
CA GLN A 12 3.74 22.91 12.83
C GLN A 12 3.38 23.49 14.19
N SER A 13 3.47 24.82 14.36
CA SER A 13 3.08 25.50 15.59
C SER A 13 1.56 25.66 15.76
N THR A 14 0.77 25.27 14.76
CA THR A 14 -0.68 25.49 14.71
C THR A 14 -1.42 24.16 14.77
N SER A 15 -2.41 24.05 15.65
CA SER A 15 -3.18 22.81 15.82
C SER A 15 -4.51 22.79 15.04
N GLY A 16 -5.16 23.93 14.86
CA GLY A 16 -6.48 24.06 14.26
C GLY A 16 -6.47 23.80 12.73
N SER A 17 -7.39 23.01 12.22
CA SER A 17 -7.49 22.73 10.77
C SER A 17 -7.81 23.99 9.95
N ASN A 18 -8.67 24.89 10.49
CA ASN A 18 -9.00 26.14 9.81
C ASN A 18 -7.81 27.10 9.79
N ASP A 19 -7.04 27.15 10.88
CA ASP A 19 -5.86 28.02 10.97
C ASP A 19 -4.78 27.56 10.01
N LYS A 20 -4.57 26.23 9.88
CA LYS A 20 -3.67 25.65 8.86
C LYS A 20 -4.12 25.98 7.44
N LYS A 21 -5.45 25.96 7.19
CA LYS A 21 -6.00 26.38 5.91
C LYS A 21 -5.67 27.85 5.63
N ASN A 22 -5.85 28.73 6.61
CA ASN A 22 -5.54 30.16 6.48
C ASN A 22 -4.03 30.39 6.18
N ILE A 23 -3.16 29.67 6.88
CA ILE A 23 -1.72 29.73 6.60
C ILE A 23 -1.43 29.30 5.15
N LEU A 24 -1.98 28.18 4.68
CA LEU A 24 -1.80 27.75 3.29
C LEU A 24 -2.32 28.78 2.28
N GLU A 25 -3.45 29.46 2.57
CA GLU A 25 -4.00 30.54 1.72
C GLU A 25 -3.03 31.72 1.57
N GLU A 26 -2.28 32.07 2.61
CA GLU A 26 -1.26 33.15 2.55
C GLU A 26 -0.12 32.80 1.59
N TYR A 27 0.22 31.52 1.44
CA TYR A 27 1.34 31.05 0.60
C TYR A 27 0.88 30.45 -0.74
N LYS A 28 -0.41 30.42 -1.06
CA LYS A 28 -0.97 29.72 -2.22
C LYS A 28 -0.40 30.13 -3.58
N ASP A 29 0.07 31.38 -3.70
CA ASP A 29 0.63 31.92 -4.94
C ASP A 29 2.16 31.86 -4.98
N ASN A 30 2.81 31.36 -3.92
CA ASN A 30 4.27 31.22 -3.87
C ASN A 30 4.75 29.96 -4.60
N GLU A 31 5.51 30.13 -5.67
CA GLU A 31 5.94 29.02 -6.53
C GLU A 31 6.92 28.06 -5.85
N SER A 32 7.82 28.54 -4.98
CA SER A 32 8.72 27.66 -4.22
C SER A 32 7.93 26.78 -3.23
N VAL A 33 6.89 27.33 -2.61
CA VAL A 33 5.99 26.57 -1.73
C VAL A 33 5.22 25.52 -2.52
N LYS A 34 4.59 25.87 -3.63
CA LYS A 34 3.88 24.93 -4.49
C LYS A 34 4.79 23.80 -4.93
N LYS A 35 5.97 24.14 -5.46
CA LYS A 35 6.96 23.18 -5.92
C LYS A 35 7.35 22.23 -4.79
N TYR A 36 7.67 22.74 -3.61
CA TYR A 36 8.05 21.92 -2.46
C TYR A 36 6.92 20.97 -2.03
N LEU A 37 5.68 21.47 -1.90
CA LEU A 37 4.51 20.66 -1.54
C LEU A 37 4.27 19.53 -2.55
N VAL A 38 4.47 19.79 -3.85
CA VAL A 38 4.39 18.75 -4.88
C VAL A 38 5.44 17.67 -4.64
N TYR A 39 6.70 18.02 -4.40
CA TYR A 39 7.74 17.02 -4.09
C TYR A 39 7.45 16.22 -2.81
N VAL A 40 6.81 16.82 -1.82
CA VAL A 40 6.43 16.09 -0.60
C VAL A 40 5.26 15.14 -0.84
N TYR A 41 4.18 15.57 -1.50
CA TYR A 41 2.90 14.88 -1.46
C TYR A 41 2.48 14.19 -2.77
N ASP A 42 3.11 14.47 -3.91
CA ASP A 42 2.82 13.79 -5.17
C ASP A 42 3.54 12.44 -5.23
N GLU A 43 2.84 11.38 -4.81
CA GLU A 43 3.36 10.01 -4.81
C GLU A 43 3.31 9.35 -6.19
N VAL A 44 2.59 9.94 -7.13
CA VAL A 44 2.43 9.41 -8.48
C VAL A 44 3.65 9.74 -9.33
N ASN A 45 4.01 11.03 -9.38
CA ASN A 45 5.09 11.52 -10.22
C ASN A 45 6.48 11.38 -9.58
N TYR A 46 6.56 11.35 -8.25
CA TYR A 46 7.84 11.30 -7.54
C TYR A 46 7.95 10.04 -6.67
N VAL A 47 9.00 9.25 -6.86
CA VAL A 47 9.24 8.00 -6.12
C VAL A 47 10.70 7.91 -5.71
N TYR A 48 11.00 8.18 -4.45
CA TYR A 48 12.39 8.34 -3.99
C TYR A 48 13.13 7.03 -3.69
N GLY A 49 12.43 5.91 -3.51
CA GLY A 49 13.04 4.61 -3.18
C GLY A 49 13.66 4.55 -1.78
N LYS A 50 13.50 5.59 -0.97
CA LYS A 50 13.91 5.71 0.42
C LYS A 50 12.79 6.35 1.23
N SER A 51 12.69 5.98 2.52
CA SER A 51 11.74 6.55 3.48
C SER A 51 12.43 7.18 4.71
N SER A 52 13.76 7.15 4.76
CA SER A 52 14.54 7.68 5.89
C SER A 52 15.88 8.23 5.41
N LEU A 53 16.46 9.10 6.21
CA LEU A 53 17.83 9.55 6.03
C LEU A 53 18.83 8.44 6.40
N PRO A 54 20.08 8.52 5.92
CA PRO A 54 21.16 7.64 6.34
C PRO A 54 21.38 7.69 7.86
N LYS A 55 21.70 6.55 8.49
CA LYS A 55 21.87 6.46 9.95
C LYS A 55 23.08 7.21 10.50
N ASN A 56 24.12 7.42 9.68
CA ASN A 56 25.38 8.04 10.08
C ASN A 56 25.53 9.39 9.37
N LEU A 57 24.62 10.32 9.66
CA LEU A 57 24.77 11.70 9.22
C LEU A 57 25.85 12.38 10.04
N VAL A 58 26.89 12.87 9.38
CA VAL A 58 27.91 13.73 10.00
C VAL A 58 27.52 15.16 9.66
N SER A 59 27.17 15.95 10.66
CA SER A 59 26.86 17.37 10.50
C SER A 59 28.00 18.20 11.13
N GLU A 60 29.09 18.40 10.41
CA GLU A 60 30.13 19.34 10.80
C GLU A 60 30.57 20.12 9.55
N SER A 61 30.07 21.34 9.41
CA SER A 61 30.60 22.33 8.49
C SER A 61 30.72 23.67 9.21
N GLU A 62 31.87 24.26 9.18
CA GLU A 62 32.12 25.60 9.78
C GLU A 62 31.59 26.75 8.92
N GLU A 63 31.33 26.52 7.61
CA GLU A 63 30.70 27.46 6.69
C GLU A 63 29.48 26.84 6.00
N LEU A 64 28.32 27.29 6.40
CA LEU A 64 27.06 26.83 5.82
C LEU A 64 26.59 27.76 4.69
N ILE A 65 26.23 27.17 3.55
CA ILE A 65 25.59 27.89 2.45
C ILE A 65 24.22 28.44 2.94
N ASP A 66 23.87 29.66 2.53
CA ASP A 66 22.54 30.23 2.81
C ASP A 66 21.44 29.30 2.31
N ILE A 67 20.33 29.28 3.02
CA ILE A 67 19.24 28.35 2.70
C ILE A 67 18.66 28.55 1.29
N ASP A 68 18.74 29.75 0.73
CA ASP A 68 18.27 30.00 -0.63
C ASP A 68 19.30 29.56 -1.70
N ASP A 69 20.58 29.61 -1.40
CA ASP A 69 21.64 29.16 -2.32
C ASP A 69 21.70 27.64 -2.51
N GLY A 70 21.22 26.88 -1.53
CA GLY A 70 21.10 25.41 -1.60
C GLY A 70 19.87 24.89 -2.38
N GLU A 71 18.96 25.75 -2.81
CA GLU A 71 17.66 25.32 -3.39
C GLU A 71 17.83 24.49 -4.68
N GLU A 72 18.67 24.90 -5.60
CA GLU A 72 18.87 24.20 -6.86
C GLU A 72 19.45 22.80 -6.65
N SER A 73 20.48 22.69 -5.82
CA SER A 73 21.11 21.40 -5.48
C SER A 73 20.18 20.47 -4.71
N PHE A 74 19.31 21.01 -3.85
CA PHE A 74 18.26 20.26 -3.17
C PHE A 74 17.29 19.62 -4.17
N TYR A 75 16.72 20.40 -5.07
CA TYR A 75 15.79 19.85 -6.06
C TYR A 75 16.47 18.91 -7.05
N LYS A 76 17.73 19.15 -7.39
CA LYS A 76 18.51 18.22 -8.19
C LYS A 76 18.65 16.87 -7.49
N LEU A 77 19.06 16.85 -6.22
CA LEU A 77 19.22 15.63 -5.42
C LEU A 77 17.93 14.79 -5.41
N ILE A 78 16.79 15.40 -5.05
CA ILE A 78 15.51 14.65 -4.98
C ILE A 78 15.00 14.23 -6.36
N THR A 79 15.27 15.01 -7.41
CA THR A 79 14.92 14.63 -8.79
C THR A 79 15.76 13.44 -9.27
N ASP A 80 17.06 13.44 -9.00
CA ASP A 80 17.98 12.34 -9.34
C ASP A 80 17.57 11.04 -8.60
N MET A 81 17.14 11.15 -7.33
CA MET A 81 16.56 10.03 -6.58
C MET A 81 15.27 9.53 -7.21
N SER A 82 14.33 10.43 -7.56
CA SER A 82 13.05 10.09 -8.16
C SER A 82 13.20 9.41 -9.52
N ASN A 83 14.10 9.92 -10.35
CA ASN A 83 14.42 9.37 -11.66
C ASN A 83 15.34 8.13 -11.59
N ARG A 84 15.72 7.71 -10.37
CA ARG A 84 16.60 6.56 -10.12
C ARG A 84 17.99 6.70 -10.74
N VAL A 85 18.45 7.93 -10.94
CA VAL A 85 19.83 8.24 -11.36
C VAL A 85 20.79 7.83 -10.24
N ILE A 86 20.41 8.11 -8.99
CA ILE A 86 21.12 7.68 -7.78
C ILE A 86 20.21 6.77 -6.93
N ILE A 87 20.76 5.63 -6.47
CA ILE A 87 20.02 4.63 -5.69
C ILE A 87 20.90 4.02 -4.59
N GLY A 88 20.24 3.42 -3.58
CA GLY A 88 20.91 2.64 -2.54
C GLY A 88 22.02 3.41 -1.82
N LYS A 89 23.23 2.85 -1.76
CA LYS A 89 24.40 3.44 -1.08
C LYS A 89 24.91 4.72 -1.74
N GLU A 90 24.74 4.87 -3.05
CA GLU A 90 25.10 6.08 -3.77
C GLU A 90 24.19 7.25 -3.35
N ALA A 91 22.89 7.01 -3.26
CA ALA A 91 21.96 8.01 -2.75
C ALA A 91 22.28 8.39 -1.29
N ASP A 92 22.72 7.44 -0.43
CA ASP A 92 23.16 7.75 0.92
C ASP A 92 24.38 8.68 0.94
N LYS A 93 25.34 8.44 0.05
CA LYS A 93 26.54 9.26 -0.08
C LYS A 93 26.21 10.69 -0.53
N GLU A 94 25.36 10.82 -1.56
CA GLU A 94 24.96 12.13 -2.08
C GLU A 94 24.12 12.92 -1.06
N ILE A 95 23.22 12.26 -0.32
CA ILE A 95 22.47 12.86 0.79
C ILE A 95 23.41 13.39 1.86
N ASN A 96 24.40 12.61 2.30
CA ASN A 96 25.37 13.03 3.30
C ASN A 96 26.19 14.24 2.81
N SER A 97 26.70 14.18 1.57
CA SER A 97 27.45 15.27 0.97
C SER A 97 26.63 16.56 0.92
N PHE A 98 25.36 16.45 0.52
CA PHE A 98 24.46 17.61 0.45
C PHE A 98 24.20 18.22 1.85
N ILE A 99 23.87 17.39 2.85
CA ILE A 99 23.54 17.87 4.20
C ILE A 99 24.72 18.58 4.87
N ILE A 100 25.96 18.06 4.71
CA ILE A 100 27.17 18.66 5.26
C ILE A 100 27.44 20.06 4.68
N GLN A 101 27.09 20.28 3.42
CA GLN A 101 27.41 21.51 2.69
C GLN A 101 26.33 22.59 2.79
N ASN A 102 25.14 22.26 3.31
CA ASN A 102 23.99 23.15 3.24
C ASN A 102 23.43 23.49 4.63
N HIS A 103 22.53 24.48 4.66
CA HIS A 103 21.86 24.93 5.88
C HIS A 103 21.21 23.76 6.62
N PRO A 104 21.33 23.62 7.95
CA PRO A 104 20.83 22.47 8.72
C PRO A 104 19.36 22.14 8.50
N PHE A 105 18.53 23.12 8.18
CA PHE A 105 17.12 22.91 7.90
C PHE A 105 16.85 22.03 6.68
N TYR A 106 17.81 21.91 5.74
CA TYR A 106 17.68 20.99 4.60
C TYR A 106 17.59 19.52 5.01
N GLN A 107 18.17 19.15 6.15
CA GLN A 107 17.98 17.81 6.68
C GLN A 107 16.49 17.53 6.96
N ASN A 108 15.79 18.48 7.60
CA ASN A 108 14.35 18.36 7.85
C ASN A 108 13.54 18.40 6.55
N LEU A 109 13.86 19.32 5.64
CA LEU A 109 13.16 19.40 4.34
C LEU A 109 13.27 18.09 3.56
N LEU A 110 14.47 17.48 3.54
CA LEU A 110 14.68 16.21 2.86
C LEU A 110 13.95 15.07 3.58
N LEU A 111 13.96 15.05 4.90
CA LEU A 111 13.23 14.06 5.70
C LEU A 111 11.72 14.13 5.43
N TYR A 112 11.14 15.33 5.36
CA TYR A 112 9.71 15.51 5.04
C TYR A 112 9.36 15.02 3.63
N VAL A 113 10.23 15.27 2.65
CA VAL A 113 10.07 14.73 1.29
C VAL A 113 10.10 13.19 1.31
N LEU A 114 11.07 12.58 1.96
CA LEU A 114 11.21 11.12 2.03
C LEU A 114 10.07 10.45 2.80
N LYS A 115 9.58 11.08 3.87
CA LYS A 115 8.46 10.60 4.69
C LYS A 115 7.08 10.99 4.16
N ARG A 116 6.99 11.80 3.12
CA ARG A 116 5.71 12.30 2.58
C ARG A 116 4.86 13.06 3.61
N ASP A 117 5.52 13.72 4.55
CA ASP A 117 4.85 14.39 5.66
C ASP A 117 5.69 15.53 6.22
N ILE A 118 5.18 16.77 6.19
CA ILE A 118 5.83 17.94 6.80
C ILE A 118 5.61 18.01 8.32
N LYS A 119 5.08 16.97 8.94
CA LYS A 119 4.81 16.87 10.40
C LYS A 119 3.91 18.00 10.95
N ALA A 120 2.96 18.42 10.15
CA ALA A 120 2.03 19.50 10.50
C ALA A 120 0.56 19.03 10.45
N SER A 121 0.26 17.73 10.36
CA SER A 121 -1.07 17.18 10.12
C SER A 121 -1.76 17.85 8.91
N VAL A 122 -0.98 18.11 7.85
CA VAL A 122 -1.42 18.64 6.57
C VAL A 122 -1.18 17.57 5.52
N GLY A 123 -2.18 17.28 4.71
CA GLY A 123 -2.06 16.29 3.62
C GLY A 123 -2.63 16.83 2.31
N ALA A 124 -2.48 16.07 1.23
CA ALA A 124 -2.87 16.44 -0.12
C ALA A 124 -4.33 16.95 -0.23
N LYS A 125 -5.26 16.35 0.51
CA LYS A 125 -6.67 16.80 0.52
C LYS A 125 -6.84 18.24 1.03
N LEU A 126 -6.13 18.62 2.08
CA LEU A 126 -6.20 19.98 2.62
C LEU A 126 -5.50 20.97 1.69
N ILE A 127 -4.34 20.60 1.15
CA ILE A 127 -3.59 21.41 0.19
C ILE A 127 -4.46 21.68 -1.05
N ASN A 128 -5.08 20.66 -1.62
CA ASN A 128 -5.93 20.80 -2.82
C ASN A 128 -7.23 21.57 -2.57
N LYS A 129 -7.69 21.68 -1.32
CA LYS A 129 -8.80 22.58 -0.97
C LYS A 129 -8.42 24.06 -1.04
N VAL A 130 -7.14 24.38 -0.86
CA VAL A 130 -6.60 25.75 -0.89
C VAL A 130 -6.01 26.05 -2.27
N ILE A 131 -5.20 25.16 -2.79
CA ILE A 131 -4.51 25.28 -4.08
C ILE A 131 -5.06 24.20 -5.00
N SER A 132 -6.09 24.54 -5.75
CA SER A 132 -6.85 23.57 -6.56
C SER A 132 -5.95 22.71 -7.45
N LYS A 133 -6.09 21.39 -7.30
CA LYS A 133 -5.38 20.38 -8.11
C LYS A 133 -3.85 20.49 -8.12
N LEU A 134 -3.24 21.04 -7.05
CA LEU A 134 -1.79 21.15 -6.94
C LEU A 134 -1.14 19.76 -6.82
N ILE A 135 -1.70 18.92 -5.96
CA ILE A 135 -1.17 17.57 -5.69
C ILE A 135 -2.01 16.57 -6.46
N LEU A 136 -1.36 15.75 -7.28
CA LEU A 136 -2.04 14.65 -7.95
C LEU A 136 -2.40 13.58 -6.91
N ILE A 137 -3.69 13.33 -6.75
CA ILE A 137 -4.22 12.25 -5.92
C ILE A 137 -4.68 11.13 -6.86
N TRP A 138 -4.04 9.95 -6.73
CA TRP A 138 -4.47 8.79 -7.51
C TRP A 138 -5.68 8.15 -6.85
N PRO A 139 -6.77 7.95 -7.57
CA PRO A 139 -8.00 7.44 -6.97
C PRO A 139 -7.84 5.98 -6.52
N TYR A 140 -8.15 5.68 -5.27
CA TYR A 140 -8.14 4.35 -4.72
C TYR A 140 -9.09 4.24 -3.52
N GLN A 141 -10.01 3.30 -3.54
CA GLN A 141 -10.91 3.03 -2.43
C GLN A 141 -10.29 2.03 -1.45
N ARG A 142 -10.41 2.32 -0.16
CA ARG A 142 -9.98 1.44 0.94
C ARG A 142 -11.19 0.93 1.72
N CYS A 143 -11.08 -0.30 2.20
CA CYS A 143 -12.05 -0.90 3.10
C CYS A 143 -11.74 -0.54 4.55
N GLU A 144 -12.77 -0.36 5.38
CA GLU A 144 -12.64 -0.34 6.84
C GLU A 144 -12.22 -1.73 7.36
N SER A 145 -11.80 -1.79 8.62
CA SER A 145 -11.44 -3.05 9.28
C SER A 145 -12.69 -3.78 9.79
N GLU A 146 -12.54 -5.09 10.04
CA GLU A 146 -13.57 -6.00 10.57
C GLU A 146 -14.29 -5.45 11.81
N SER A 147 -13.60 -4.71 12.69
CA SER A 147 -14.20 -4.13 13.89
C SER A 147 -15.40 -3.20 13.62
N PHE A 148 -15.55 -2.72 12.41
CA PHE A 148 -16.69 -1.88 11.99
C PHE A 148 -17.85 -2.68 11.38
N MET A 149 -17.72 -3.99 11.14
CA MET A 149 -18.72 -4.81 10.44
C MET A 149 -20.11 -4.68 11.07
N LYS A 150 -20.23 -5.00 12.36
CA LYS A 150 -21.51 -4.92 13.10
C LYS A 150 -22.14 -3.52 13.13
N LYS A 151 -21.33 -2.48 12.97
CA LYS A 151 -21.77 -1.08 13.02
C LYS A 151 -22.18 -0.54 11.66
N ARG A 152 -21.58 -1.03 10.58
CA ARG A 152 -21.65 -0.43 9.25
C ARG A 152 -22.44 -1.27 8.25
N ILE A 153 -22.40 -2.61 8.38
CA ILE A 153 -23.12 -3.46 7.44
C ILE A 153 -24.59 -3.52 7.83
N VAL A 154 -25.44 -3.25 6.84
CA VAL A 154 -26.88 -3.19 6.97
C VAL A 154 -27.47 -4.25 6.03
N TYR A 155 -28.24 -5.19 6.58
CA TYR A 155 -28.90 -6.27 5.82
C TYR A 155 -30.37 -6.01 5.57
N GLU A 156 -30.95 -5.05 6.31
CA GLU A 156 -32.37 -4.73 6.30
C GLU A 156 -32.56 -3.23 6.58
N THR A 157 -33.51 -2.62 5.90
CA THR A 157 -33.92 -1.22 6.13
C THR A 157 -35.43 -1.17 6.14
N ASP A 158 -36.02 -0.60 7.21
CA ASP A 158 -37.46 -0.44 7.38
C ASP A 158 -38.28 -1.74 7.22
N GLY A 159 -37.67 -2.89 7.58
CA GLY A 159 -38.29 -4.22 7.47
C GLY A 159 -38.04 -4.92 6.13
N ASP A 160 -37.47 -4.23 5.15
CA ASP A 160 -37.15 -4.82 3.86
C ASP A 160 -35.73 -5.41 3.88
N LYS A 161 -35.64 -6.74 3.73
CA LYS A 161 -34.35 -7.46 3.64
C LYS A 161 -33.77 -7.32 2.24
N HIS A 162 -32.66 -6.59 2.12
CA HIS A 162 -31.95 -6.43 0.87
C HIS A 162 -30.59 -7.17 0.84
N GLY A 163 -30.03 -7.47 2.01
CA GLY A 163 -28.74 -8.14 2.14
C GLY A 163 -27.53 -7.23 1.92
N ALA A 164 -26.36 -7.84 1.99
CA ALA A 164 -25.07 -7.23 1.68
C ALA A 164 -24.29 -8.15 0.73
N MET A 165 -23.36 -7.60 -0.05
CA MET A 165 -22.54 -8.37 -0.97
C MET A 165 -21.25 -8.80 -0.28
N ALA A 166 -21.08 -10.10 -0.06
CA ALA A 166 -19.82 -10.71 0.34
C ALA A 166 -19.04 -11.12 -0.91
N GLN A 167 -17.80 -10.69 -1.02
CA GLN A 167 -16.89 -11.02 -2.11
C GLN A 167 -15.63 -11.66 -1.55
N SER A 168 -15.06 -12.65 -2.23
CA SER A 168 -13.75 -13.17 -1.86
C SER A 168 -12.72 -12.04 -1.92
N LYS A 169 -11.67 -12.16 -1.13
CA LYS A 169 -10.57 -11.20 -1.19
C LYS A 169 -9.43 -11.82 -1.97
N ALA A 170 -9.25 -11.33 -3.21
CA ALA A 170 -8.13 -11.72 -4.04
C ALA A 170 -6.80 -11.32 -3.40
N ASP A 171 -5.76 -12.12 -3.63
CA ASP A 171 -4.41 -11.93 -3.09
C ASP A 171 -3.37 -11.90 -4.21
N GLY A 172 -3.36 -10.83 -4.97
CA GLY A 172 -2.49 -10.64 -6.13
C GLY A 172 -1.94 -9.22 -6.24
N SER A 173 -1.89 -8.70 -7.47
CA SER A 173 -1.49 -7.32 -7.77
C SER A 173 -2.67 -6.50 -8.24
N PHE A 174 -3.09 -5.54 -7.42
CA PHE A 174 -4.16 -4.60 -7.77
C PHE A 174 -3.86 -3.84 -9.07
N LEU A 175 -4.87 -3.74 -9.92
CA LEU A 175 -4.81 -3.01 -11.18
C LEU A 175 -6.08 -2.20 -11.45
N ASN A 176 -5.91 -0.97 -11.91
CA ASN A 176 -6.95 -0.21 -12.61
C ASN A 176 -6.74 -0.39 -14.10
N THR A 177 -7.80 -0.74 -14.82
CA THR A 177 -7.77 -0.84 -16.29
C THR A 177 -8.79 0.14 -16.87
N VAL A 178 -8.31 1.15 -17.58
CA VAL A 178 -9.16 2.09 -18.31
C VAL A 178 -9.42 1.52 -19.70
N ILE A 179 -10.69 1.38 -20.05
CA ILE A 179 -11.20 1.05 -21.38
C ILE A 179 -11.92 2.27 -21.94
N SER A 180 -11.77 2.55 -23.22
CA SER A 180 -12.25 3.81 -23.82
C SER A 180 -12.85 3.61 -25.21
N PRO A 181 -14.00 4.24 -25.52
CA PRO A 181 -14.54 4.24 -26.88
C PRO A 181 -13.69 5.05 -27.88
N LYS A 182 -12.69 5.78 -27.39
CA LYS A 182 -11.82 6.63 -28.24
C LYS A 182 -10.52 5.94 -28.63
N TYR A 183 -10.15 4.87 -27.96
CA TYR A 183 -8.85 4.20 -28.13
C TYR A 183 -9.03 2.69 -28.12
N ASP A 184 -8.39 2.02 -29.05
CA ASP A 184 -8.37 0.54 -29.10
C ASP A 184 -7.47 -0.05 -28.02
N ASP A 185 -6.55 0.73 -27.46
CA ASP A 185 -5.63 0.30 -26.42
C ASP A 185 -6.20 0.58 -25.01
N VAL A 186 -5.98 -0.34 -24.11
CA VAL A 186 -6.29 -0.16 -22.69
C VAL A 186 -5.12 0.47 -21.94
N SER A 187 -5.41 1.30 -20.95
CA SER A 187 -4.42 1.85 -20.03
C SER A 187 -4.49 1.14 -18.69
N CYS A 188 -3.36 0.65 -18.21
CA CYS A 188 -3.29 -0.09 -16.97
C CYS A 188 -2.38 0.60 -15.96
N THR A 189 -2.89 0.80 -14.74
CA THR A 189 -2.13 1.44 -13.67
C THR A 189 -2.25 0.67 -12.36
N THR A 190 -1.15 0.71 -11.60
CA THR A 190 -1.13 0.15 -10.24
C THR A 190 -1.95 1.02 -9.29
N ARG A 191 -2.12 0.55 -8.05
CA ARG A 191 -2.74 1.29 -6.94
C ARG A 191 -2.19 2.70 -6.71
N TYR A 192 -0.95 2.96 -7.10
CA TYR A 192 -0.27 4.24 -6.93
C TYR A 192 -0.12 5.03 -8.23
N GLY A 193 -0.90 4.71 -9.25
CA GLY A 193 -0.89 5.42 -10.53
C GLY A 193 0.28 5.11 -11.45
N ARG A 194 1.11 4.12 -11.12
CA ARG A 194 2.22 3.74 -11.99
C ARG A 194 1.72 2.92 -13.15
N GLN A 195 2.16 3.27 -14.36
CA GLN A 195 1.85 2.50 -15.55
C GLN A 195 2.34 1.05 -15.41
N SER A 196 1.52 0.12 -15.87
CA SER A 196 1.81 -1.29 -15.89
C SER A 196 1.91 -1.78 -17.32
N GLU A 197 2.98 -2.49 -17.66
CA GLU A 197 3.18 -3.02 -19.01
C GLU A 197 2.28 -4.21 -19.34
N VAL A 198 1.41 -4.64 -18.41
CA VAL A 198 0.43 -5.70 -18.64
C VAL A 198 -0.71 -5.30 -19.57
N ASN A 199 -0.86 -4.01 -19.92
CA ASN A 199 -1.88 -3.54 -20.84
C ASN A 199 -1.94 -4.37 -22.14
N GLN A 200 -0.80 -4.83 -22.65
CA GLN A 200 -0.75 -5.65 -23.86
C GLN A 200 -1.51 -6.99 -23.75
N PHE A 201 -1.64 -7.56 -22.53
CA PHE A 201 -2.47 -8.75 -22.31
C PHE A 201 -3.96 -8.42 -22.23
N LEU A 202 -4.26 -7.20 -21.81
CA LEU A 202 -5.58 -6.75 -21.49
C LEU A 202 -6.22 -5.95 -22.64
N ASN A 203 -5.51 -5.78 -23.78
CA ASN A 203 -6.02 -5.01 -24.91
C ASN A 203 -7.36 -5.54 -25.43
N SER A 204 -7.59 -6.86 -25.37
CA SER A 204 -8.88 -7.45 -25.74
C SER A 204 -10.06 -6.93 -24.89
N LEU A 205 -9.79 -6.35 -23.71
CA LEU A 205 -10.85 -5.75 -22.88
C LEU A 205 -11.47 -4.50 -23.52
N SER A 206 -10.83 -3.89 -24.51
CA SER A 206 -11.44 -2.83 -25.33
C SER A 206 -12.76 -3.28 -25.98
N LEU A 207 -12.90 -4.57 -26.29
CA LEU A 207 -14.16 -5.16 -26.80
C LEU A 207 -15.36 -4.96 -25.85
N ILE A 208 -15.13 -4.83 -24.55
CA ILE A 208 -16.20 -4.56 -23.57
C ILE A 208 -16.90 -3.25 -23.89
N VAL A 209 -16.18 -2.26 -24.42
CA VAL A 209 -16.75 -0.96 -24.80
C VAL A 209 -17.84 -1.14 -25.87
N GLU A 210 -17.56 -1.93 -26.89
CA GLU A 210 -18.51 -2.23 -27.98
C GLU A 210 -19.66 -3.13 -27.50
N LEU A 211 -19.32 -4.20 -26.77
CA LEU A 211 -20.30 -5.16 -26.26
C LEU A 211 -21.32 -4.53 -25.30
N MET A 212 -20.88 -3.55 -24.52
CA MET A 212 -21.71 -2.83 -23.54
C MET A 212 -22.26 -1.49 -24.08
N ASN A 213 -21.88 -1.07 -25.29
CA ASN A 213 -22.20 0.23 -25.86
C ASN A 213 -21.84 1.41 -24.94
N PHE A 214 -20.64 1.38 -24.34
CA PHE A 214 -20.19 2.48 -23.50
C PHE A 214 -19.85 3.71 -24.35
N GLU A 215 -20.46 4.85 -24.01
CA GLU A 215 -20.24 6.12 -24.70
C GLU A 215 -19.05 6.93 -24.10
N GLN A 216 -18.57 6.52 -22.93
CA GLN A 216 -17.50 7.17 -22.18
C GLN A 216 -16.47 6.16 -21.68
N PRO A 217 -15.25 6.61 -21.33
CA PRO A 217 -14.25 5.75 -20.74
C PRO A 217 -14.70 5.19 -19.38
N MET A 218 -14.39 3.93 -19.15
CA MET A 218 -14.71 3.22 -17.91
C MET A 218 -13.43 2.69 -17.25
N VAL A 219 -13.42 2.63 -15.93
CA VAL A 219 -12.33 2.04 -15.15
C VAL A 219 -12.79 0.74 -14.53
N ILE A 220 -12.09 -0.34 -14.84
CA ILE A 220 -12.31 -1.67 -14.23
C ILE A 220 -11.29 -1.85 -13.11
N HIS A 221 -11.76 -2.21 -11.92
CA HIS A 221 -10.92 -2.56 -10.79
C HIS A 221 -10.82 -4.08 -10.65
N GLY A 222 -9.60 -4.56 -10.51
CA GLY A 222 -9.36 -5.98 -10.35
C GLY A 222 -7.97 -6.30 -9.81
N GLU A 223 -7.67 -7.57 -9.72
CA GLU A 223 -6.41 -8.10 -9.28
C GLU A 223 -5.82 -9.04 -10.32
N LEU A 224 -4.54 -8.84 -10.62
CA LEU A 224 -3.79 -9.76 -11.48
C LEU A 224 -3.30 -10.93 -10.66
N LEU A 225 -3.58 -12.12 -11.16
CA LEU A 225 -3.17 -13.38 -10.61
C LEU A 225 -2.41 -14.17 -11.69
N ILE A 226 -1.54 -15.10 -11.27
CA ILE A 226 -0.81 -15.98 -12.18
C ILE A 226 -1.16 -17.42 -11.84
N LYS A 227 -1.46 -18.24 -12.85
CA LYS A 227 -1.66 -19.68 -12.69
C LYS A 227 -0.33 -20.43 -12.66
N ASN A 228 -0.27 -21.45 -11.84
CA ASN A 228 0.74 -22.51 -11.91
C ASN A 228 0.50 -23.42 -13.12
N HIS A 229 1.45 -24.31 -13.41
CA HIS A 229 1.31 -25.32 -14.49
C HIS A 229 0.14 -26.27 -14.29
N ASP A 230 -0.30 -26.49 -13.06
CA ASP A 230 -1.45 -27.33 -12.71
C ASP A 230 -2.80 -26.58 -12.74
N GLY A 231 -2.80 -25.30 -13.13
CA GLY A 231 -3.97 -24.43 -13.21
C GLY A 231 -4.37 -23.77 -11.89
N THR A 232 -3.74 -24.09 -10.77
CA THR A 232 -3.96 -23.42 -9.49
C THR A 232 -3.40 -21.99 -9.50
N ILE A 233 -3.93 -21.10 -8.67
CA ILE A 233 -3.36 -19.75 -8.53
C ILE A 233 -2.04 -19.83 -7.77
N MET A 234 -1.04 -19.12 -8.31
CA MET A 234 0.27 -19.00 -7.71
C MET A 234 0.19 -18.21 -6.40
N ASP A 235 1.00 -18.62 -5.41
CA ASP A 235 1.19 -17.86 -4.18
C ASP A 235 1.51 -16.39 -4.47
N ARG A 236 0.95 -15.49 -3.63
CA ARG A 236 1.06 -14.02 -3.80
C ARG A 236 2.48 -13.54 -4.03
N ALA A 237 3.43 -13.98 -3.22
CA ALA A 237 4.80 -13.49 -3.30
C ALA A 237 5.44 -13.88 -4.63
N LYS A 238 5.18 -15.11 -5.08
CA LYS A 238 5.66 -15.64 -6.37
C LYS A 238 4.93 -14.95 -7.53
N GLY A 239 3.59 -14.89 -7.49
CA GLY A 239 2.77 -14.25 -8.52
C GLY A 239 3.13 -12.77 -8.72
N ASN A 240 3.19 -12.01 -7.65
CA ASN A 240 3.59 -10.60 -7.70
C ASN A 240 5.05 -10.44 -8.16
N GLY A 241 5.92 -11.36 -7.79
CA GLY A 241 7.30 -11.42 -8.31
C GLY A 241 7.34 -11.55 -9.82
N GLN A 242 6.50 -12.42 -10.39
CA GLN A 242 6.40 -12.60 -11.85
C GLN A 242 5.83 -11.34 -12.54
N ILE A 243 4.73 -10.78 -12.02
CA ILE A 243 4.15 -9.54 -12.55
C ILE A 243 5.16 -8.39 -12.53
N ASN A 244 5.93 -8.25 -11.44
CA ASN A 244 6.97 -7.24 -11.34
C ASN A 244 8.13 -7.45 -12.34
N LYS A 245 8.53 -8.70 -12.59
CA LYS A 245 9.50 -9.01 -13.66
C LYS A 245 8.94 -8.62 -15.03
N PHE A 246 7.68 -8.93 -15.28
CA PHE A 246 7.02 -8.58 -16.52
C PHE A 246 6.94 -7.06 -16.73
N ASN A 247 6.58 -6.30 -15.70
CA ASN A 247 6.55 -4.84 -15.74
C ASN A 247 7.92 -4.17 -15.97
N LYS A 248 8.98 -4.94 -15.88
CA LYS A 248 10.36 -4.50 -16.19
C LYS A 248 10.88 -5.02 -17.53
N ARG A 249 10.08 -5.74 -18.31
CA ARG A 249 10.56 -6.43 -19.52
C ARG A 249 11.20 -5.47 -20.53
N THR A 250 10.59 -4.30 -20.76
CA THR A 250 11.11 -3.32 -21.71
C THR A 250 12.47 -2.78 -21.28
N SER A 251 12.64 -2.44 -20.01
CA SER A 251 13.92 -1.96 -19.47
C SER A 251 14.97 -3.09 -19.44
N THR A 252 14.56 -4.30 -19.04
CA THR A 252 15.44 -5.48 -19.04
C THR A 252 15.91 -5.81 -20.45
N TRP A 253 15.01 -5.74 -21.44
CA TRP A 253 15.37 -6.00 -22.84
C TRP A 253 16.36 -4.97 -23.38
N LYS A 254 16.15 -3.68 -23.10
CA LYS A 254 17.10 -2.61 -23.44
C LYS A 254 18.47 -2.84 -22.81
N GLU A 255 18.50 -3.23 -21.54
CA GLU A 255 19.75 -3.50 -20.81
C GLU A 255 20.50 -4.72 -21.42
N LEU A 256 19.80 -5.80 -21.72
CA LEU A 256 20.39 -7.00 -22.34
C LEU A 256 20.92 -6.70 -23.75
N ASN A 257 20.20 -5.93 -24.56
CA ASN A 257 20.68 -5.50 -25.88
C ASN A 257 21.96 -4.66 -25.75
N ASN A 258 21.99 -3.68 -24.85
CA ASN A 258 23.19 -2.88 -24.61
C ASN A 258 24.38 -3.74 -24.15
N LYS A 259 24.15 -4.75 -23.32
CA LYS A 259 25.19 -5.71 -22.92
C LYS A 259 25.68 -6.54 -24.12
N LEU A 260 24.75 -6.96 -24.98
CA LEU A 260 25.07 -7.75 -26.18
C LEU A 260 25.91 -6.96 -27.18
N ASP A 261 25.55 -5.69 -27.43
CA ASP A 261 26.28 -4.79 -28.34
C ASP A 261 27.71 -4.50 -27.83
N ASN A 262 27.90 -4.46 -26.53
CA ASN A 262 29.19 -4.22 -25.89
C ASN A 262 30.00 -5.50 -25.60
N ALA A 263 29.48 -6.69 -25.90
CA ALA A 263 30.13 -7.95 -25.62
C ALA A 263 31.34 -8.20 -26.56
N LYS A 264 32.54 -8.22 -25.99
CA LYS A 264 33.80 -8.34 -26.73
C LYS A 264 34.21 -9.78 -27.03
N THR A 265 33.62 -10.78 -26.40
CA THR A 265 34.00 -12.18 -26.57
C THR A 265 32.82 -13.05 -26.99
N PRO A 266 32.99 -14.11 -27.81
CA PRO A 266 31.93 -15.03 -28.17
C PRO A 266 31.25 -15.66 -26.96
N LYS A 267 31.99 -16.03 -25.92
CA LYS A 267 31.47 -16.61 -24.68
C LYS A 267 30.57 -15.62 -23.90
N ALA A 268 30.93 -14.34 -23.91
CA ALA A 268 30.09 -13.32 -23.29
C ALA A 268 28.78 -13.12 -24.06
N ARG A 269 28.83 -13.14 -25.39
CA ARG A 269 27.63 -13.06 -26.23
C ARG A 269 26.70 -14.24 -26.02
N GLU A 270 27.21 -15.46 -26.06
CA GLU A 270 26.44 -16.68 -25.84
C GLU A 270 25.72 -16.65 -24.47
N LYS A 271 26.39 -16.17 -23.42
CA LYS A 271 25.79 -16.02 -22.10
C LYS A 271 24.61 -15.02 -22.09
N ILE A 272 24.76 -13.86 -22.74
CA ILE A 272 23.72 -12.83 -22.80
C ILE A 272 22.53 -13.32 -23.64
N GLU A 273 22.79 -14.01 -24.77
CA GLU A 273 21.74 -14.59 -25.59
C GLU A 273 20.96 -15.69 -24.85
N ALA A 274 21.62 -16.48 -24.00
CA ALA A 274 20.95 -17.43 -23.11
C ALA A 274 20.06 -16.71 -22.06
N GLU A 275 20.55 -15.62 -21.44
CA GLU A 275 19.76 -14.79 -20.52
C GLU A 275 18.53 -14.17 -21.23
N MET A 276 18.68 -13.69 -22.46
CA MET A 276 17.57 -13.17 -23.27
C MET A 276 16.54 -14.24 -23.58
N LYS A 277 16.97 -15.44 -23.97
CA LYS A 277 16.08 -16.56 -24.24
C LYS A 277 15.31 -16.99 -22.98
N GLN A 278 15.96 -17.02 -21.83
CA GLN A 278 15.32 -17.34 -20.56
C GLN A 278 14.28 -16.26 -20.21
N ALA A 279 14.62 -14.98 -20.28
CA ALA A 279 13.70 -13.87 -20.01
C ALA A 279 12.46 -13.94 -20.91
N GLN A 280 12.64 -14.18 -22.20
CA GLN A 280 11.53 -14.33 -23.14
C GLN A 280 10.64 -15.53 -22.80
N SER A 281 11.21 -16.65 -22.37
CA SER A 281 10.45 -17.82 -21.94
C SER A 281 9.61 -17.54 -20.70
N GLU A 282 10.19 -16.83 -19.71
CA GLU A 282 9.46 -16.41 -18.50
C GLU A 282 8.30 -15.47 -18.85
N TRP A 283 8.50 -14.48 -19.74
CA TRP A 283 7.45 -13.56 -20.17
C TRP A 283 6.33 -14.27 -20.93
N ASN A 284 6.66 -15.21 -21.79
CA ASN A 284 5.67 -16.03 -22.51
C ASN A 284 4.85 -16.89 -21.55
N TYR A 285 5.48 -17.41 -20.47
CA TYR A 285 4.75 -18.13 -19.43
C TYR A 285 3.74 -17.22 -18.73
N ILE A 286 4.16 -16.03 -18.30
CA ILE A 286 3.27 -15.05 -17.64
C ILE A 286 2.12 -14.69 -18.57
N TYR A 287 2.43 -14.40 -19.83
CA TYR A 287 1.45 -14.08 -20.86
C TYR A 287 0.34 -15.12 -20.98
N LYS A 288 0.68 -16.40 -20.93
CA LYS A 288 -0.29 -17.51 -21.08
C LYS A 288 -1.06 -17.85 -19.81
N ASN A 289 -0.60 -17.38 -18.65
CA ASN A 289 -1.11 -17.82 -17.36
C ASN A 289 -1.64 -16.65 -16.50
N ILE A 290 -1.75 -15.46 -17.07
CA ILE A 290 -2.31 -14.31 -16.36
C ILE A 290 -3.82 -14.42 -16.26
N VAL A 291 -4.36 -14.08 -15.10
CA VAL A 291 -5.80 -13.99 -14.82
C VAL A 291 -6.07 -12.58 -14.31
N TYR A 292 -7.08 -11.93 -14.85
CA TYR A 292 -7.59 -10.68 -14.33
C TYR A 292 -8.92 -10.92 -13.64
N GLU A 293 -8.92 -10.87 -12.32
CA GLU A 293 -10.08 -11.08 -11.48
C GLU A 293 -10.65 -9.73 -11.05
N VAL A 294 -11.88 -9.44 -11.48
CA VAL A 294 -12.48 -8.10 -11.40
C VAL A 294 -13.66 -8.06 -10.45
N TRP A 295 -13.89 -6.89 -9.82
CA TRP A 295 -14.97 -6.71 -8.83
C TRP A 295 -15.71 -5.38 -8.89
N ASP A 296 -15.28 -4.42 -9.73
CA ASP A 296 -15.94 -3.12 -9.84
C ASP A 296 -15.66 -2.47 -11.20
N ILE A 297 -16.58 -1.63 -11.65
CA ILE A 297 -16.44 -0.80 -12.85
C ILE A 297 -17.18 0.52 -12.62
N LEU A 298 -16.57 1.63 -13.03
CA LEU A 298 -17.18 2.96 -12.90
C LEU A 298 -16.71 3.90 -14.02
N PRO A 299 -17.43 5.01 -14.30
CA PRO A 299 -16.99 6.03 -15.23
C PRO A 299 -15.64 6.62 -14.84
N GLU A 300 -14.74 6.82 -15.83
CA GLU A 300 -13.39 7.32 -15.56
C GLU A 300 -13.40 8.74 -15.00
N ASP A 301 -14.29 9.61 -15.46
CA ASP A 301 -14.40 10.99 -15.00
C ASP A 301 -14.85 11.07 -13.54
N GLU A 302 -15.83 10.24 -13.11
CA GLU A 302 -16.24 10.13 -11.71
C GLU A 302 -15.08 9.57 -10.85
N TRP A 303 -14.39 8.54 -11.33
CA TRP A 303 -13.22 7.98 -10.67
C TRP A 303 -12.10 9.01 -10.49
N GLN A 304 -11.79 9.80 -11.52
CA GLN A 304 -10.79 10.88 -11.43
C GLN A 304 -11.25 12.01 -10.51
N ASN A 305 -12.55 12.23 -10.36
CA ASN A 305 -13.12 13.17 -9.39
C ASN A 305 -13.19 12.62 -7.95
N LEU A 306 -12.65 11.40 -7.72
CA LEU A 306 -12.52 10.75 -6.42
C LEU A 306 -13.83 10.24 -5.81
N GLU A 307 -14.91 10.20 -6.55
CA GLU A 307 -16.23 9.74 -6.14
C GLU A 307 -17.03 9.20 -7.33
N CYS A 308 -17.97 8.27 -7.08
CA CYS A 308 -18.95 7.81 -8.06
C CYS A 308 -20.27 7.58 -7.34
N SER A 309 -21.34 8.16 -7.88
CA SER A 309 -22.67 8.14 -7.28
C SER A 309 -23.41 6.81 -7.40
N GLN A 310 -22.99 5.96 -8.34
CA GLN A 310 -23.58 4.63 -8.53
C GLN A 310 -23.32 3.75 -7.30
N SER A 311 -24.34 3.02 -6.88
CA SER A 311 -24.26 2.08 -5.77
C SER A 311 -23.43 0.83 -6.12
N THR A 312 -23.00 0.10 -5.12
CA THR A 312 -22.26 -1.16 -5.28
C THR A 312 -23.01 -2.16 -6.16
N ILE A 313 -24.34 -2.29 -5.98
CA ILE A 313 -25.12 -3.24 -6.76
C ILE A 313 -25.26 -2.82 -8.22
N GLU A 314 -25.42 -1.53 -8.49
CA GLU A 314 -25.49 -1.02 -9.88
C GLU A 314 -24.18 -1.29 -10.61
N ARG A 315 -23.04 -0.94 -10.02
CA ARG A 315 -21.72 -1.21 -10.61
C ARG A 315 -21.44 -2.71 -10.77
N TRP A 316 -21.91 -3.53 -9.81
CA TRP A 316 -21.78 -5.00 -9.89
C TRP A 316 -22.58 -5.57 -11.07
N VAL A 317 -23.80 -5.12 -11.30
CA VAL A 317 -24.60 -5.54 -12.46
C VAL A 317 -23.88 -5.20 -13.76
N VAL A 318 -23.31 -4.01 -13.87
CA VAL A 318 -22.56 -3.60 -15.06
C VAL A 318 -21.34 -4.49 -15.28
N ILE A 319 -20.48 -4.68 -14.28
CA ILE A 319 -19.26 -5.48 -14.46
C ILE A 319 -19.58 -6.97 -14.69
N SER A 320 -20.58 -7.53 -14.02
CA SER A 320 -20.96 -8.92 -14.22
C SER A 320 -21.51 -9.17 -15.62
N THR A 321 -22.31 -8.24 -16.14
CA THR A 321 -22.81 -8.30 -17.52
C THR A 321 -21.66 -8.19 -18.51
N ALA A 322 -20.75 -7.25 -18.30
CA ALA A 322 -19.59 -7.01 -19.16
C ALA A 322 -18.69 -8.26 -19.25
N VAL A 323 -18.36 -8.87 -18.11
CA VAL A 323 -17.56 -10.11 -18.07
C VAL A 323 -18.27 -11.26 -18.75
N SER A 324 -19.58 -11.41 -18.53
CA SER A 324 -20.38 -12.46 -19.17
C SER A 324 -20.41 -12.33 -20.70
N GLN A 325 -20.66 -11.11 -21.21
CA GLN A 325 -20.67 -10.84 -22.65
C GLN A 325 -19.28 -11.01 -23.28
N TYR A 326 -18.24 -10.52 -22.61
CA TYR A 326 -16.86 -10.68 -23.06
C TYR A 326 -16.49 -12.17 -23.17
N ASN A 327 -16.69 -12.97 -22.12
CA ASN A 327 -16.35 -14.38 -22.13
C ASN A 327 -17.13 -15.15 -23.21
N LYS A 328 -18.43 -14.87 -23.37
CA LYS A 328 -19.23 -15.45 -24.43
C LYS A 328 -18.66 -15.11 -25.81
N TYR A 329 -18.29 -13.85 -26.05
CA TYR A 329 -17.68 -13.43 -27.32
C TYR A 329 -16.35 -14.14 -27.57
N ILE A 330 -15.50 -14.25 -26.56
CA ILE A 330 -14.20 -14.93 -26.65
C ILE A 330 -14.40 -16.43 -26.96
N GLU A 331 -15.33 -17.11 -26.31
CA GLU A 331 -15.66 -18.52 -26.57
C GLU A 331 -16.18 -18.76 -28.00
N GLU A 332 -16.98 -17.83 -28.52
CA GLU A 332 -17.63 -17.97 -29.82
C GLU A 332 -16.73 -17.57 -31.01
N PHE A 333 -15.90 -16.53 -30.84
CA PHE A 333 -15.16 -15.90 -31.95
C PHE A 333 -13.65 -15.91 -31.80
N SER A 334 -13.10 -16.34 -30.66
CA SER A 334 -11.66 -16.24 -30.42
C SER A 334 -10.88 -17.32 -31.18
N GLN A 335 -10.03 -16.86 -32.08
CA GLN A 335 -8.86 -17.61 -32.52
C GLN A 335 -7.69 -17.23 -31.60
N GLU A 336 -6.76 -18.12 -31.37
CA GLU A 336 -5.55 -18.18 -30.50
C GLU A 336 -4.92 -16.89 -29.91
N ASN A 337 -5.46 -15.68 -30.14
CA ASN A 337 -4.82 -14.40 -29.84
C ASN A 337 -5.31 -13.70 -28.57
N TYR A 338 -6.37 -14.17 -27.93
CA TYR A 338 -6.89 -13.59 -26.69
C TYR A 338 -6.45 -14.45 -25.52
N ASN A 339 -5.46 -13.97 -24.79
CA ASN A 339 -4.77 -14.80 -23.80
C ASN A 339 -5.07 -14.42 -22.34
N CYS A 340 -5.80 -13.32 -22.09
CA CYS A 340 -6.18 -12.96 -20.73
C CYS A 340 -7.47 -13.67 -20.31
N GLU A 341 -7.40 -14.46 -19.24
CA GLU A 341 -8.60 -14.95 -18.57
C GLU A 341 -9.21 -13.84 -17.73
N LEU A 342 -10.37 -13.35 -18.15
CA LEU A 342 -11.17 -12.40 -17.39
C LEU A 342 -12.23 -13.13 -16.57
N ARG A 343 -12.25 -12.95 -15.26
CA ARG A 343 -13.27 -13.54 -14.39
C ARG A 343 -13.75 -12.59 -13.32
N LEU A 344 -14.98 -12.80 -12.88
CA LEU A 344 -15.53 -12.13 -11.71
C LEU A 344 -14.96 -12.75 -10.44
N ILE A 345 -14.74 -11.91 -9.43
CA ILE A 345 -14.46 -12.38 -8.09
C ILE A 345 -15.65 -13.19 -7.54
N ASP A 346 -15.36 -14.27 -6.79
CA ASP A 346 -16.41 -15.06 -6.14
C ASP A 346 -17.22 -14.18 -5.18
N ASN A 347 -18.55 -14.29 -5.24
CA ASN A 347 -19.44 -13.42 -4.46
C ASN A 347 -20.75 -14.12 -4.09
N LYS A 348 -21.37 -13.61 -3.02
CA LYS A 348 -22.67 -14.04 -2.53
C LYS A 348 -23.42 -12.87 -1.89
N ILE A 349 -24.72 -12.76 -2.12
CA ILE A 349 -25.55 -11.88 -1.29
C ILE A 349 -25.86 -12.63 0.00
N VAL A 350 -25.56 -11.99 1.13
CA VAL A 350 -25.75 -12.51 2.48
C VAL A 350 -26.72 -11.64 3.25
N TYR A 351 -27.53 -12.23 4.09
CA TYR A 351 -28.64 -11.56 4.77
C TYR A 351 -28.47 -11.48 6.29
N SER A 352 -27.33 -11.95 6.79
CA SER A 352 -26.98 -11.84 8.21
C SER A 352 -25.47 -11.90 8.42
N ASN A 353 -25.02 -11.57 9.63
CA ASN A 353 -23.61 -11.74 10.01
C ASN A 353 -23.18 -13.20 9.98
N GLU A 354 -24.08 -14.12 10.34
CA GLU A 354 -23.82 -15.56 10.34
C GLU A 354 -23.53 -16.06 8.92
N GLU A 355 -24.39 -15.72 7.94
CA GLU A 355 -24.16 -16.06 6.54
C GLU A 355 -22.88 -15.43 5.98
N ALA A 356 -22.57 -14.21 6.39
CA ALA A 356 -21.32 -13.54 6.00
C ALA A 356 -20.10 -14.27 6.57
N MET A 357 -20.17 -14.74 7.82
CA MET A 357 -19.08 -15.49 8.44
C MET A 357 -18.93 -16.91 7.87
N GLU A 358 -20.03 -17.55 7.45
CA GLU A 358 -19.99 -18.82 6.70
C GLU A 358 -19.26 -18.63 5.37
N PHE A 359 -19.62 -17.58 4.61
CA PHE A 359 -18.92 -17.26 3.36
C PHE A 359 -17.44 -16.97 3.62
N TYR A 360 -17.11 -16.21 4.67
CA TYR A 360 -15.75 -15.92 5.05
C TYR A 360 -14.93 -17.20 5.35
N GLN A 361 -15.52 -18.13 6.13
CA GLN A 361 -14.86 -19.38 6.44
C GLN A 361 -14.66 -20.25 5.19
N ASP A 362 -15.63 -20.30 4.30
CA ASP A 362 -15.51 -20.99 3.00
C ASP A 362 -14.34 -20.44 2.15
N GLN A 363 -14.12 -19.10 2.17
CA GLN A 363 -12.96 -18.51 1.48
C GLN A 363 -11.63 -18.93 2.14
N LEU A 364 -11.57 -18.97 3.46
CA LEU A 364 -10.37 -19.43 4.17
C LEU A 364 -10.07 -20.91 3.92
N ASP A 365 -11.10 -21.74 3.85
CA ASP A 365 -10.97 -23.19 3.55
C ASP A 365 -10.47 -23.44 2.12
N LYS A 366 -10.82 -22.55 1.19
CA LYS A 366 -10.25 -22.49 -0.18
C LYS A 366 -8.81 -21.95 -0.21
N GLY A 367 -8.26 -21.49 0.91
CA GLY A 367 -6.91 -20.91 1.01
C GLY A 367 -6.79 -19.47 0.53
N LEU A 368 -7.92 -18.74 0.42
CA LEU A 368 -7.94 -17.33 0.05
C LEU A 368 -7.68 -16.42 1.27
N GLU A 369 -7.40 -15.14 1.02
CA GLU A 369 -7.01 -14.17 2.07
C GLU A 369 -8.15 -13.84 3.04
N GLY A 370 -9.40 -14.03 2.63
CA GLY A 370 -10.58 -13.68 3.38
C GLY A 370 -11.70 -13.14 2.51
N MET A 371 -12.44 -12.15 3.01
CA MET A 371 -13.53 -11.51 2.24
C MET A 371 -13.55 -9.98 2.36
N VAL A 372 -14.26 -9.36 1.43
CA VAL A 372 -14.75 -7.98 1.51
C VAL A 372 -16.26 -8.01 1.49
N ILE A 373 -16.92 -7.47 2.53
CA ILE A 373 -18.37 -7.30 2.56
C ILE A 373 -18.73 -5.84 2.30
N LYS A 374 -19.78 -5.63 1.48
CA LYS A 374 -20.19 -4.31 1.00
C LYS A 374 -21.70 -4.14 1.16
N ASN A 375 -22.13 -2.99 1.68
CA ASN A 375 -23.52 -2.59 1.55
C ASN A 375 -23.89 -2.43 0.06
N LEU A 376 -25.04 -2.92 -0.35
CA LEU A 376 -25.48 -2.83 -1.75
C LEU A 376 -25.65 -1.39 -2.23
N GLY A 377 -26.08 -0.50 -1.33
CA GLY A 377 -26.25 0.92 -1.61
C GLY A 377 -24.99 1.78 -1.47
N ALA A 378 -23.83 1.20 -1.05
CA ALA A 378 -22.62 1.98 -0.88
C ALA A 378 -22.10 2.52 -2.22
N THR A 379 -21.83 3.82 -2.27
CA THR A 379 -21.19 4.49 -3.42
C THR A 379 -19.68 4.30 -3.41
N TRP A 380 -19.01 4.67 -4.49
CA TRP A 380 -17.54 4.62 -4.53
C TRP A 380 -16.94 5.97 -4.10
N GLU A 381 -15.99 5.93 -3.18
CA GLU A 381 -15.26 7.10 -2.70
C GLU A 381 -13.76 6.78 -2.58
N HIS A 382 -12.92 7.76 -2.90
CA HIS A 382 -11.48 7.66 -2.66
C HIS A 382 -11.18 7.57 -1.16
N ASP A 383 -10.10 6.82 -0.81
CA ASP A 383 -9.66 6.58 0.57
C ASP A 383 -10.62 5.66 1.35
N THR A 384 -10.65 5.71 2.67
CA THR A 384 -11.44 4.80 3.49
C THR A 384 -12.93 5.09 3.34
N ASN A 385 -13.63 4.22 2.63
CA ASN A 385 -15.07 4.29 2.46
C ASN A 385 -15.77 3.82 3.75
N ARG A 386 -16.57 4.71 4.34
CA ARG A 386 -17.28 4.49 5.60
C ARG A 386 -18.75 4.10 5.43
N GLN A 387 -19.20 3.82 4.22
CA GLN A 387 -20.57 3.44 3.90
C GLN A 387 -20.83 1.92 4.05
N GLY A 388 -19.92 1.20 4.69
CA GLY A 388 -20.04 -0.25 4.89
C GLY A 388 -19.32 -1.04 3.79
N ILE A 389 -18.07 -0.73 3.57
CA ILE A 389 -17.14 -1.56 2.77
C ILE A 389 -16.05 -2.05 3.72
N ILE A 390 -16.17 -3.30 4.15
CA ILE A 390 -15.40 -3.89 5.25
C ILE A 390 -14.58 -5.06 4.75
N LYS A 391 -13.29 -5.11 5.11
CA LYS A 391 -12.43 -6.27 4.84
C LYS A 391 -12.27 -7.14 6.07
N LEU A 392 -12.44 -8.43 5.89
CA LEU A 392 -12.08 -9.47 6.84
C LEU A 392 -10.90 -10.24 6.27
N LYS A 393 -9.86 -10.40 7.09
CA LYS A 393 -8.63 -11.12 6.71
C LYS A 393 -8.35 -12.19 7.73
N ASP A 394 -7.86 -13.35 7.25
CA ASP A 394 -7.29 -14.35 8.14
C ASP A 394 -6.08 -13.76 8.86
N PHE A 395 -6.01 -14.02 10.14
CA PHE A 395 -4.82 -13.77 10.96
C PHE A 395 -4.50 -15.00 11.78
N LYS A 396 -3.24 -15.18 12.04
CA LYS A 396 -2.72 -16.22 12.93
C LYS A 396 -2.49 -15.60 14.28
N GLU A 397 -2.63 -16.42 15.31
CA GLU A 397 -2.39 -16.02 16.69
C GLU A 397 -1.47 -17.02 17.36
N ASN A 398 -0.42 -16.51 17.98
CA ASN A 398 0.47 -17.28 18.84
C ASN A 398 0.92 -16.43 20.02
N ASP A 399 1.38 -17.12 21.06
CA ASP A 399 1.88 -16.49 22.28
C ASP A 399 3.42 -16.41 22.26
N PHE A 400 3.93 -15.22 22.55
CA PHE A 400 5.36 -14.90 22.60
C PHE A 400 5.73 -14.33 23.96
N ILE A 401 6.97 -14.56 24.39
CA ILE A 401 7.50 -13.93 25.61
C ILE A 401 8.02 -12.53 25.26
N ILE A 402 7.73 -11.56 26.12
CA ILE A 402 8.25 -10.20 26.03
C ILE A 402 9.65 -10.19 26.64
N THR A 403 10.67 -9.88 25.84
CA THR A 403 12.07 -9.83 26.28
C THR A 403 12.60 -8.41 26.45
N GLY A 404 11.82 -7.40 26.03
CA GLY A 404 12.17 -5.99 26.15
C GLY A 404 11.23 -5.10 25.35
N TYR A 405 11.65 -3.88 25.13
CA TYR A 405 10.89 -2.88 24.35
C TYR A 405 11.83 -1.91 23.64
N ASP A 406 11.31 -1.28 22.59
CA ASP A 406 11.90 -0.08 21.98
C ASP A 406 11.02 1.12 22.27
N MET A 407 11.63 2.25 22.61
CA MET A 407 10.92 3.51 22.74
C MET A 407 10.41 3.99 21.37
N ALA A 408 9.32 4.73 21.39
CA ALA A 408 8.80 5.34 20.15
C ALA A 408 9.80 6.39 19.62
N ASP A 409 9.92 6.46 18.29
CA ASP A 409 10.76 7.45 17.62
C ASP A 409 10.34 8.88 18.01
N GLU A 410 11.29 9.83 17.99
CA GLU A 410 11.06 11.24 18.36
C GLU A 410 9.97 11.91 17.52
N ASP A 411 9.76 11.43 16.30
CA ASP A 411 8.71 11.92 15.39
C ASP A 411 7.39 11.13 15.47
N SER A 412 7.29 10.17 16.37
CA SER A 412 6.08 9.37 16.60
C SER A 412 5.03 10.16 17.40
N THR A 413 3.74 9.87 17.13
CA THR A 413 2.64 10.32 18.01
C THR A 413 2.71 9.74 19.42
N PHE A 414 3.54 8.71 19.62
CA PHE A 414 3.75 8.03 20.91
C PHE A 414 5.11 8.38 21.53
N VAL A 415 5.74 9.47 21.10
CA VAL A 415 7.04 9.92 21.65
C VAL A 415 7.02 9.95 23.18
N GLY A 416 8.08 9.44 23.80
CA GLY A 416 8.21 9.29 25.26
C GLY A 416 7.59 8.03 25.82
N GLY A 417 6.84 7.25 25.02
CA GLY A 417 6.29 5.95 25.40
C GLY A 417 6.91 4.77 24.63
N ILE A 418 6.47 3.55 24.93
CA ILE A 418 6.91 2.34 24.23
C ILE A 418 6.42 2.40 22.76
N GLY A 419 7.33 2.29 21.81
CA GLY A 419 7.06 2.17 20.38
C GLY A 419 6.64 0.75 19.99
N SER A 420 7.44 -0.25 20.40
CA SER A 420 7.19 -1.67 20.17
C SER A 420 7.72 -2.52 21.33
N LEU A 421 7.14 -3.70 21.51
CA LEU A 421 7.67 -4.73 22.40
C LEU A 421 8.57 -5.67 21.60
N ILE A 422 9.70 -6.04 22.16
CA ILE A 422 10.59 -7.07 21.63
C ILE A 422 10.10 -8.41 22.17
N MET A 423 9.77 -9.33 21.27
CA MET A 423 9.16 -10.61 21.65
C MET A 423 9.87 -11.78 20.98
N GLU A 424 9.89 -12.92 21.68
CA GLU A 424 10.56 -14.15 21.22
C GLU A 424 9.65 -15.37 21.38
N SER A 425 9.81 -16.37 20.49
CA SER A 425 9.27 -17.72 20.68
C SER A 425 9.98 -18.42 21.83
N ALA A 426 9.45 -19.57 22.29
CA ALA A 426 10.00 -20.30 23.44
C ALA A 426 11.51 -20.60 23.33
N GLU A 427 11.98 -20.92 22.13
CA GLU A 427 13.40 -21.23 21.88
C GLU A 427 14.20 -20.02 21.34
N GLY A 428 13.59 -18.83 21.24
CA GLY A 428 14.23 -17.65 20.63
C GLY A 428 14.44 -17.75 19.12
N THR A 429 13.86 -18.74 18.45
CA THR A 429 14.00 -18.94 16.99
C THR A 429 13.34 -17.81 16.19
N ILE A 430 12.24 -17.24 16.70
CA ILE A 430 11.60 -16.07 16.17
C ILE A 430 11.81 -14.92 17.15
N LYS A 431 12.36 -13.82 16.64
CA LYS A 431 12.50 -12.57 17.39
C LYS A 431 11.93 -11.43 16.58
N VAL A 432 10.93 -10.74 17.12
CA VAL A 432 10.18 -9.72 16.40
C VAL A 432 9.84 -8.53 17.28
N ASN A 433 9.78 -7.37 16.66
CA ASN A 433 9.24 -6.17 17.26
C ASN A 433 7.73 -6.10 16.95
N VAL A 434 6.92 -6.00 18.00
CA VAL A 434 5.47 -6.05 17.91
C VAL A 434 4.87 -4.75 18.44
N SER A 435 4.06 -4.09 17.62
CA SER A 435 3.30 -2.90 18.00
C SER A 435 1.83 -3.28 18.31
N GLY A 436 0.94 -2.27 18.39
CA GLY A 436 -0.49 -2.52 18.66
C GLY A 436 -0.91 -2.37 20.10
N MET A 437 0.00 -2.03 20.99
CA MET A 437 -0.30 -1.74 22.40
C MET A 437 -1.29 -0.59 22.54
N LYS A 438 -2.13 -0.65 23.59
CA LYS A 438 -2.98 0.47 23.99
C LYS A 438 -2.13 1.62 24.53
N ARG A 439 -2.69 2.81 24.54
CA ARG A 439 -1.97 4.03 24.95
C ARG A 439 -1.39 3.93 26.36
N HIS A 440 -2.18 3.52 27.34
CA HIS A 440 -1.74 3.36 28.72
C HIS A 440 -0.66 2.26 28.88
N GLU A 441 -0.71 1.21 28.07
CA GLU A 441 0.32 0.18 28.03
C GLU A 441 1.66 0.70 27.49
N ARG A 442 1.62 1.78 26.72
CA ARG A 442 2.83 2.47 26.24
C ARG A 442 3.43 3.43 27.27
N GLY A 443 2.80 3.57 28.44
CA GLY A 443 3.18 4.58 29.44
C GLY A 443 2.68 5.99 29.10
N LEU A 444 1.62 6.09 28.30
CA LEU A 444 1.09 7.37 27.85
C LEU A 444 -0.37 7.56 28.23
N GLU A 445 -0.71 8.78 28.62
CA GLU A 445 -2.09 9.20 28.87
C GLU A 445 -2.44 10.46 28.08
N ARG A 446 -3.74 10.73 27.96
CA ARG A 446 -4.21 11.97 27.36
C ARG A 446 -4.11 13.09 28.38
N VAL A 447 -3.57 14.21 27.96
CA VAL A 447 -3.65 15.43 28.76
C VAL A 447 -5.06 15.99 28.60
N ASP A 448 -5.90 15.82 29.62
CA ASP A 448 -7.19 16.47 29.70
C ASP A 448 -6.95 17.95 30.01
N LEU A 449 -7.03 18.76 28.97
CA LEU A 449 -7.08 20.21 29.12
C LEU A 449 -8.16 20.70 28.15
N ASP A 450 -8.86 21.75 28.52
CA ASP A 450 -9.96 22.43 27.81
C ASP A 450 -9.64 22.86 26.36
N ASP A 451 -8.54 22.39 25.81
CA ASP A 451 -8.03 22.70 24.48
C ASP A 451 -7.75 21.42 23.68
N SER A 452 -8.49 21.24 22.58
CA SER A 452 -8.49 20.08 21.69
C SER A 452 -7.15 19.81 20.94
N SER A 453 -6.12 20.59 21.23
CA SER A 453 -4.80 20.52 20.58
C SER A 453 -3.81 19.58 21.27
N LYS A 454 -4.20 18.84 22.30
CA LYS A 454 -3.23 18.30 23.22
C LYS A 454 -2.85 16.85 22.99
N GLY A 455 -1.55 16.72 23.05
CA GLY A 455 -0.75 15.54 22.88
C GLY A 455 -0.93 14.50 23.99
N LEU A 456 -0.16 13.46 23.87
CA LEU A 456 0.02 12.47 24.91
C LEU A 456 1.15 12.93 25.84
N GLN A 457 1.03 12.64 27.14
CA GLN A 457 2.11 12.81 28.10
C GLN A 457 2.50 11.46 28.69
N VAL A 458 3.73 11.37 29.16
CA VAL A 458 4.21 10.18 29.86
C VAL A 458 3.53 10.10 31.24
N ILE A 459 3.01 8.92 31.58
CA ILE A 459 2.44 8.61 32.90
C ILE A 459 3.56 8.73 33.93
N GLU A 460 3.33 9.50 34.99
CA GLU A 460 4.32 9.69 36.05
C GLU A 460 4.68 8.36 36.72
N ASN A 461 5.97 8.09 36.87
CA ASN A 461 6.50 6.85 37.48
C ASN A 461 6.06 5.56 36.76
N PHE A 462 5.78 5.62 35.44
CA PHE A 462 5.46 4.42 34.67
C PHE A 462 6.66 3.47 34.62
N ASP A 463 6.43 2.24 35.01
CA ASP A 463 7.44 1.17 34.89
C ASP A 463 7.43 0.59 33.47
N PHE A 464 8.38 0.99 32.64
CA PHE A 464 8.51 0.50 31.26
C PHE A 464 8.88 -0.98 31.19
N ASP A 465 9.54 -1.52 32.21
CA ASP A 465 9.95 -2.92 32.28
C ASP A 465 8.85 -3.88 32.79
N GLN A 466 7.71 -3.35 33.23
CA GLN A 466 6.61 -4.14 33.83
C GLN A 466 6.09 -5.28 32.97
N PHE A 467 6.33 -5.25 31.66
CA PHE A 467 5.90 -6.29 30.73
C PHE A 467 6.98 -7.33 30.43
N THR A 468 8.23 -7.04 30.74
CA THR A 468 9.35 -7.96 30.49
C THR A 468 9.16 -9.25 31.25
N GLY A 469 9.28 -10.38 30.57
CA GLY A 469 9.04 -11.72 31.12
C GLY A 469 7.57 -12.18 31.08
N LYS A 470 6.62 -11.31 30.71
CA LYS A 470 5.22 -11.71 30.48
C LYS A 470 5.04 -12.32 29.11
N VAL A 471 3.99 -13.12 28.96
CA VAL A 471 3.55 -13.67 27.68
C VAL A 471 2.50 -12.75 27.06
N ALA A 472 2.55 -12.56 25.75
CA ALA A 472 1.54 -11.81 25.02
C ALA A 472 1.03 -12.61 23.82
N ALA A 473 -0.27 -12.53 23.58
CA ALA A 473 -0.90 -13.00 22.36
C ALA A 473 -0.61 -12.01 21.23
N VAL A 474 -0.05 -12.51 20.15
CA VAL A 474 0.31 -11.73 18.96
C VAL A 474 -0.46 -12.25 17.76
N LYS A 475 -1.23 -11.38 17.12
CA LYS A 475 -1.80 -11.68 15.81
C LYS A 475 -0.85 -11.21 14.70
N TYR A 476 -0.79 -11.98 13.63
CA TYR A 476 0.02 -11.68 12.45
C TYR A 476 -0.62 -12.29 11.19
N ASN A 477 -0.26 -11.79 10.01
CA ASN A 477 -0.82 -12.31 8.77
C ASN A 477 -0.07 -13.56 8.30
N GLU A 478 1.26 -13.49 8.23
CA GLU A 478 2.11 -14.54 7.66
C GLU A 478 3.43 -14.64 8.43
N MET A 479 4.08 -15.78 8.31
CA MET A 479 5.46 -16.00 8.73
C MET A 479 6.34 -16.07 7.48
N SER A 480 7.50 -15.44 7.53
CA SER A 480 8.50 -15.43 6.46
C SER A 480 9.86 -15.88 6.96
N CYS A 481 10.69 -16.34 6.03
CA CYS A 481 12.08 -16.69 6.29
C CYS A 481 12.95 -15.99 5.25
N ASN A 482 14.00 -15.31 5.70
CA ASN A 482 14.95 -14.67 4.79
C ASN A 482 15.99 -15.68 4.28
N LYS A 483 16.87 -15.23 3.36
CA LYS A 483 17.92 -16.08 2.79
C LYS A 483 18.98 -16.57 3.80
N GLN A 484 19.05 -15.91 4.96
CA GLN A 484 19.95 -16.26 6.07
C GLN A 484 19.33 -17.30 7.02
N GLY A 485 18.05 -17.68 6.80
CA GLY A 485 17.34 -18.62 7.66
C GLY A 485 16.68 -17.96 8.89
N GLU A 486 16.60 -16.62 8.93
CA GLU A 486 15.95 -15.90 10.02
C GLU A 486 14.46 -15.77 9.75
N TYR A 487 13.65 -16.08 10.76
CA TYR A 487 12.20 -16.03 10.70
C TYR A 487 11.66 -14.71 11.22
N SER A 488 10.60 -14.23 10.58
CA SER A 488 9.89 -13.00 10.95
C SER A 488 8.40 -13.15 10.75
N LEU A 489 7.62 -12.26 11.39
CA LEU A 489 6.17 -12.19 11.24
C LEU A 489 5.79 -10.95 10.42
N PHE A 490 4.82 -11.10 9.54
CA PHE A 490 4.30 -9.99 8.75
C PHE A 490 3.13 -9.30 9.46
N LEU A 491 3.28 -7.99 9.71
CA LEU A 491 2.32 -7.13 10.43
C LEU A 491 1.92 -7.67 11.82
N PRO A 492 2.89 -7.99 12.69
CA PRO A 492 2.57 -8.46 14.02
C PRO A 492 1.97 -7.34 14.87
N ASN A 493 0.91 -7.67 15.62
CA ASN A 493 0.25 -6.77 16.55
C ASN A 493 -0.07 -7.47 17.87
N VAL A 494 0.12 -6.78 18.98
CA VAL A 494 -0.31 -7.26 20.30
C VAL A 494 -1.82 -7.31 20.33
N LEU A 495 -2.39 -8.46 20.65
CA LEU A 495 -3.80 -8.61 20.97
C LEU A 495 -4.05 -8.36 22.45
N GLU A 496 -3.22 -9.01 23.28
CA GLU A 496 -3.38 -9.02 24.72
C GLU A 496 -2.04 -9.38 25.39
N ILE A 497 -1.71 -8.68 26.47
CA ILE A 497 -0.64 -9.09 27.39
C ILE A 497 -1.31 -9.96 28.45
N ARG A 498 -0.91 -11.23 28.52
CA ARG A 498 -1.57 -12.21 29.35
C ARG A 498 -1.17 -12.08 30.81
N ASP A 499 -2.10 -12.35 31.70
CA ASP A 499 -1.79 -12.54 33.11
C ASP A 499 -1.08 -13.91 33.33
N ALA A 500 -0.18 -13.96 34.29
CA ALA A 500 0.56 -15.17 34.61
C ALA A 500 -0.34 -16.37 35.01
N SER A 501 -1.56 -16.08 35.50
CA SER A 501 -2.61 -17.06 35.77
C SER A 501 -3.21 -17.70 34.51
N ASP A 502 -3.23 -16.97 33.39
CA ASP A 502 -3.84 -17.43 32.14
C ASP A 502 -2.85 -18.25 31.32
N LYS A 503 -1.65 -17.72 31.13
CA LYS A 503 -0.58 -18.40 30.42
C LYS A 503 0.79 -17.84 30.78
N SER A 504 1.71 -18.73 31.19
CA SER A 504 3.06 -18.36 31.63
C SER A 504 4.17 -18.78 30.67
N PHE A 505 3.84 -19.48 29.56
CA PHE A 505 4.82 -19.96 28.59
C PHE A 505 4.47 -19.52 27.17
N PRO A 506 5.44 -19.03 26.37
CA PRO A 506 5.26 -18.74 24.96
C PRO A 506 5.10 -20.04 24.16
N ASP A 507 4.61 -19.88 22.93
CA ASP A 507 4.53 -20.98 21.98
C ASP A 507 5.92 -21.32 21.41
N ASP A 508 6.15 -22.62 21.18
CA ASP A 508 7.35 -23.10 20.50
C ASP A 508 7.29 -22.86 18.98
N PHE A 509 8.45 -22.92 18.34
CA PHE A 509 8.57 -22.71 16.90
C PHE A 509 7.72 -23.68 16.07
N THR A 510 7.61 -24.94 16.52
CA THR A 510 6.84 -25.98 15.83
C THR A 510 5.35 -25.63 15.80
N LYS A 511 4.81 -25.18 16.93
CA LYS A 511 3.43 -24.72 17.04
C LYS A 511 3.19 -23.49 16.18
N ILE A 512 4.09 -22.50 16.26
CA ILE A 512 3.99 -21.26 15.45
C ILE A 512 4.04 -21.60 13.97
N LYS A 513 4.96 -22.44 13.53
CA LYS A 513 5.07 -22.90 12.15
C LYS A 513 3.80 -23.60 11.67
N LYS A 514 3.19 -24.43 12.51
CA LYS A 514 1.92 -25.12 12.21
C LYS A 514 0.77 -24.12 12.08
N THR A 515 0.63 -23.18 13.05
CA THR A 515 -0.39 -22.11 13.02
C THR A 515 -0.25 -21.24 11.78
N ALA A 516 0.98 -20.86 11.43
CA ALA A 516 1.28 -20.06 10.25
C ALA A 516 1.06 -20.80 8.91
N LYS A 517 0.78 -22.12 8.95
CA LYS A 517 0.73 -22.98 7.74
C LYS A 517 1.99 -22.81 6.87
N PHE A 518 3.14 -22.53 7.49
CA PHE A 518 4.39 -22.23 6.80
C PHE A 518 5.00 -23.49 6.22
N LYS A 519 5.15 -23.52 4.89
CA LYS A 519 5.66 -24.71 4.16
C LYS A 519 7.18 -24.71 3.97
N GLY A 520 7.89 -23.64 4.36
CA GLY A 520 9.35 -23.53 4.30
C GLY A 520 9.87 -23.07 2.95
#